data_61739b4e512d69a3cc2bbb93bd833253
#
_entry.id   61739b4e512d69a3cc2bbb93bd833253
#
_cell.length_a   1.000
_cell.length_b   1.000
_cell.length_c   1.000
_cell.angle_alpha   90.00
_cell.angle_beta   90.00
_cell.angle_gamma   90.00
#
_symmetry.space_group_name_H-M   'P 1'
#
loop_
_entity.id
_entity.type
_entity.pdbx_description
1 polymer ?
#
loop_
_entity_poly.entity_id
_entity_poly.type
_entity_poly.pdbx_seq_one_letter_code
_entity_poly.pdbx_strand_id
1 'polypeptide(L)'
;MLRTRFRRLAAATAVAVVGLGMIAACGNGGDDEAASGPVKLRFLSLAWQKESLKANKDLVAKWNAEHPDIQVEYVQGDWNSVHDQLLTSFEGGDAPDIVHYEAASIGEFSKQGYLADLSDLLSDDFKGQIDKGIWDTATFDDKVTGVPFLLESQVVVANKKLLDAAGVAVPPADAGWTWDEFQANAEKLTKPGQFGAAWALKSPTNRVLNLALNFDGKFFYTDGGRTEVKVGDPEKEVPKRIHDMLYTAKSASPEALGMSGADTLPGFFGGKYAMLPGSVSLRQQMVEQAPAGFEWVTLPPIKGLSAMQAANPQTLSVSEDSKHKKQAAQFLEYFLNPTNMAALAKGDWLVPTGKQANQELIKLTGGKQGWDVAANSAADLTVAPFQMADGYPEWKTKYATPALQQYFANKITLDQLATQLVDGGKQVLR
;
A
#
# COMPACT_ATOMS: atom_id res chain seq x y z
N MET A 1 62.54 8.92 1.63
CA MET A 1 63.08 10.01 2.47
C MET A 1 61.86 10.69 3.08
N LEU A 2 61.66 10.85 4.26
CA LEU A 2 62.14 10.90 5.59
C LEU A 2 61.09 10.37 6.57
N ARG A 3 61.54 9.55 7.49
CA ARG A 3 60.85 9.15 8.74
C ARG A 3 60.83 10.33 9.70
N THR A 4 59.82 10.49 10.55
CA THR A 4 60.02 10.86 11.95
C THR A 4 58.91 10.34 12.87
N ARG A 5 59.33 9.70 13.90
CA ARG A 5 58.66 9.09 15.06
C ARG A 5 58.49 10.13 16.18
N PHE A 6 57.78 9.68 17.22
CA PHE A 6 57.73 10.08 18.64
C PHE A 6 56.47 10.83 19.05
N ARG A 7 55.80 10.66 20.18
CA ARG A 7 56.18 9.95 21.44
C ARG A 7 54.87 9.72 22.24
N ARG A 8 54.88 8.66 23.01
CA ARG A 8 53.93 8.34 24.08
C ARG A 8 54.15 9.30 25.26
N LEU A 9 53.03 9.65 25.98
CA LEU A 9 53.10 9.99 27.39
C LEU A 9 51.92 9.40 28.12
N ALA A 10 52.19 8.48 29.05
CA ALA A 10 51.30 7.97 30.07
C ALA A 10 51.41 8.89 31.30
N ALA A 11 50.31 9.13 31.96
CA ALA A 11 50.31 9.61 33.34
C ALA A 11 49.17 8.89 34.10
N ALA A 12 49.61 8.08 35.04
CA ALA A 12 48.75 7.45 36.07
C ALA A 12 48.80 8.32 37.33
N THR A 13 47.80 8.28 38.15
CA THR A 13 47.69 8.49 39.62
C THR A 13 46.23 8.92 39.93
N ALA A 14 45.51 8.55 40.97
CA ALA A 14 45.76 7.72 42.14
C ALA A 14 44.39 7.35 42.74
N VAL A 15 44.41 6.26 43.48
CA VAL A 15 43.38 5.61 44.29
C VAL A 15 42.98 6.52 45.48
N ALA A 16 41.66 6.48 45.83
CA ALA A 16 41.19 6.71 47.20
C ALA A 16 40.05 5.74 47.50
N VAL A 17 40.32 4.80 48.35
CA VAL A 17 39.42 3.82 49.00
C VAL A 17 38.98 4.39 50.35
N VAL A 18 37.68 4.44 50.60
CA VAL A 18 37.01 4.40 51.92
C VAL A 18 35.57 3.92 51.65
N GLY A 19 34.99 2.96 52.22
CA GLY A 19 35.13 2.11 53.39
C GLY A 19 33.75 1.53 53.70
N LEU A 20 33.72 0.28 53.95
CA LEU A 20 32.72 -0.66 54.43
C LEU A 20 31.38 -0.11 55.03
N GLY A 21 30.29 -0.77 54.62
CA GLY A 21 29.04 -0.86 55.34
C GLY A 21 28.24 -2.05 54.85
N MET A 22 28.56 -3.29 55.35
CA MET A 22 27.70 -4.47 55.20
C MET A 22 26.49 -4.30 56.11
N ILE A 23 25.28 -4.46 55.56
CA ILE A 23 24.15 -5.03 56.28
C ILE A 23 23.51 -6.06 55.35
N ALA A 24 23.63 -7.33 55.72
CA ALA A 24 22.92 -8.42 55.14
C ALA A 24 21.47 -8.41 55.69
N ALA A 25 20.50 -8.44 54.77
CA ALA A 25 19.15 -8.88 55.09
C ALA A 25 18.68 -9.81 53.97
N CYS A 26 18.66 -11.08 54.24
CA CYS A 26 17.94 -12.10 53.46
C CYS A 26 16.44 -11.80 53.56
N GLY A 27 15.79 -11.61 52.41
CA GLY A 27 14.34 -11.57 52.25
C GLY A 27 14.01 -12.23 50.93
N ASN A 28 13.52 -13.45 50.97
CA ASN A 28 13.00 -14.23 49.88
C ASN A 28 11.64 -13.62 49.45
N GLY A 29 11.47 -13.36 48.17
CA GLY A 29 10.21 -12.88 47.60
C GLY A 29 10.46 -12.43 46.17
N GLY A 30 10.16 -13.27 45.19
CA GLY A 30 10.10 -12.87 43.81
C GLY A 30 8.95 -11.88 43.62
N ASP A 31 9.29 -10.67 43.29
CA ASP A 31 8.42 -9.72 42.68
C ASP A 31 9.22 -9.10 41.55
N ASP A 32 8.70 -9.22 40.33
CA ASP A 32 9.15 -8.45 39.17
C ASP A 32 9.14 -6.97 39.58
N GLU A 33 10.33 -6.37 39.76
CA GLU A 33 10.45 -4.93 39.89
C GLU A 33 9.87 -4.29 38.63
N ALA A 34 8.63 -3.82 38.72
CA ALA A 34 8.04 -2.95 37.73
C ALA A 34 8.96 -1.75 37.58
N ALA A 35 9.58 -1.62 36.41
CA ALA A 35 10.39 -0.48 36.06
C ALA A 35 9.58 0.80 36.34
N SER A 36 10.06 1.64 37.26
CA SER A 36 9.34 2.80 37.78
C SER A 36 9.30 3.99 36.83
N GLY A 37 9.07 3.75 35.54
CA GLY A 37 8.99 4.76 34.49
C GLY A 37 7.92 4.42 33.45
N PRO A 38 7.56 5.37 32.58
CA PRO A 38 6.62 5.12 31.50
C PRO A 38 7.13 4.03 30.56
N VAL A 39 6.22 3.21 30.07
CA VAL A 39 6.48 2.28 28.95
C VAL A 39 6.86 3.13 27.72
N LYS A 40 7.92 2.74 27.02
CA LYS A 40 8.34 3.38 25.77
C LYS A 40 8.18 2.41 24.64
N LEU A 41 7.43 2.82 23.61
CA LEU A 41 7.20 2.06 22.37
C LEU A 41 7.91 2.78 21.22
N ARG A 42 8.65 2.05 20.39
CA ARG A 42 9.19 2.58 19.14
C ARG A 42 8.22 2.24 18.00
N PHE A 43 7.74 3.25 17.31
CA PHE A 43 6.84 3.14 16.16
C PHE A 43 7.55 3.52 14.87
N LEU A 44 7.92 2.53 14.04
CA LEU A 44 8.43 2.74 12.69
C LEU A 44 7.26 3.07 11.75
N SER A 45 7.26 4.26 11.17
CA SER A 45 6.26 4.72 10.21
C SER A 45 6.87 4.94 8.84
N LEU A 46 6.16 4.51 7.79
CA LEU A 46 6.51 4.72 6.39
C LEU A 46 5.76 5.90 5.74
N ALA A 47 5.10 6.72 6.53
CA ALA A 47 4.53 7.97 6.05
C ALA A 47 5.63 8.83 5.41
N TRP A 48 5.43 9.30 4.18
CA TRP A 48 6.46 10.05 3.44
C TRP A 48 5.95 11.37 2.86
N GLN A 49 4.66 11.47 2.61
CA GLN A 49 4.03 12.69 2.15
C GLN A 49 3.93 13.69 3.30
N LYS A 50 4.06 14.97 3.01
CA LYS A 50 4.08 16.04 4.02
C LYS A 50 2.88 15.98 4.97
N GLU A 51 1.67 15.83 4.41
CA GLU A 51 0.43 15.80 5.19
C GLU A 51 0.29 14.48 5.97
N SER A 52 0.75 13.37 5.40
CA SER A 52 0.79 12.07 6.07
C SER A 52 1.76 12.08 7.25
N LEU A 53 3.00 12.58 7.05
CA LEU A 53 3.97 12.79 8.12
C LEU A 53 3.40 13.64 9.25
N LYS A 54 2.73 14.74 8.90
CA LYS A 54 2.10 15.61 9.89
C LYS A 54 1.01 14.87 10.66
N ALA A 55 0.10 14.18 9.99
CA ALA A 55 -0.99 13.44 10.62
C ALA A 55 -0.45 12.36 11.58
N ASN A 56 0.53 11.57 11.16
CA ASN A 56 1.17 10.55 12.00
C ASN A 56 1.79 11.16 13.26
N LYS A 57 2.59 12.22 13.12
CA LYS A 57 3.27 12.88 14.24
C LYS A 57 2.31 13.57 15.19
N ASP A 58 1.26 14.21 14.67
CA ASP A 58 0.24 14.86 15.50
C ASP A 58 -0.51 13.83 16.36
N LEU A 59 -0.85 12.65 15.78
CA LEU A 59 -1.53 11.59 16.52
C LEU A 59 -0.64 10.98 17.60
N VAL A 60 0.65 10.76 17.31
CA VAL A 60 1.62 10.32 18.32
C VAL A 60 1.79 11.35 19.43
N ALA A 61 1.91 12.63 19.09
CA ALA A 61 2.03 13.70 20.07
C ALA A 61 0.78 13.80 20.96
N LYS A 62 -0.42 13.65 20.37
CA LYS A 62 -1.67 13.65 21.11
C LYS A 62 -1.77 12.44 22.06
N TRP A 63 -1.44 11.23 21.58
CA TRP A 63 -1.36 10.04 22.42
C TRP A 63 -0.46 10.27 23.62
N ASN A 64 0.77 10.72 23.39
CA ASN A 64 1.77 10.95 24.43
C ASN A 64 1.33 11.97 25.49
N ALA A 65 0.55 12.96 25.07
CA ALA A 65 -0.02 13.95 26.00
C ALA A 65 -1.17 13.37 26.88
N GLU A 66 -1.96 12.45 26.31
CA GLU A 66 -3.10 11.82 26.96
C GLU A 66 -2.73 10.57 27.79
N HIS A 67 -1.56 9.94 27.49
CA HIS A 67 -1.09 8.70 28.11
C HIS A 67 0.35 8.85 28.65
N PRO A 68 0.55 9.55 29.77
CA PRO A 68 1.89 9.78 30.32
C PRO A 68 2.63 8.50 30.75
N ASP A 69 1.90 7.43 30.97
CA ASP A 69 2.39 6.08 31.33
C ASP A 69 2.82 5.21 30.13
N ILE A 70 2.37 5.57 28.91
CA ILE A 70 2.71 4.85 27.67
C ILE A 70 3.15 5.88 26.59
N GLN A 71 4.44 6.00 26.41
CA GLN A 71 5.01 6.99 25.48
C GLN A 71 5.43 6.29 24.18
N VAL A 72 5.11 6.90 23.05
CA VAL A 72 5.46 6.40 21.71
C VAL A 72 6.50 7.31 21.07
N GLU A 73 7.63 6.73 20.69
CA GLU A 73 8.68 7.37 19.89
C GLU A 73 8.42 7.10 18.41
N TYR A 74 8.22 8.17 17.65
CA TYR A 74 8.04 8.10 16.20
C TYR A 74 9.40 7.92 15.50
N VAL A 75 9.56 6.82 14.76
CA VAL A 75 10.75 6.52 13.96
C VAL A 75 10.37 6.60 12.48
N GLN A 76 11.08 7.43 11.73
CA GLN A 76 10.84 7.57 10.29
C GLN A 76 11.55 6.46 9.52
N GLY A 77 10.79 5.67 8.77
CA GLY A 77 11.29 4.69 7.80
C GLY A 77 11.22 5.19 6.35
N ASP A 78 11.70 4.36 5.43
CA ASP A 78 11.67 4.60 3.98
C ASP A 78 11.24 3.33 3.24
N TRP A 79 10.30 3.46 2.29
CA TRP A 79 9.73 2.34 1.54
C TRP A 79 10.75 1.52 0.73
N ASN A 80 11.86 2.15 0.29
CA ASN A 80 12.86 1.47 -0.54
C ASN A 80 13.82 0.59 0.28
N SER A 81 13.96 0.86 1.58
CA SER A 81 14.92 0.17 2.46
C SER A 81 14.29 -0.58 3.62
N VAL A 82 12.98 -0.42 3.86
CA VAL A 82 12.29 -0.95 5.05
C VAL A 82 12.39 -2.46 5.16
N HIS A 83 12.32 -3.20 4.06
CA HIS A 83 12.38 -4.67 4.09
C HIS A 83 13.68 -5.16 4.72
N ASP A 84 14.83 -4.73 4.18
CA ASP A 84 16.16 -5.12 4.67
C ASP A 84 16.41 -4.58 6.09
N GLN A 85 15.90 -3.38 6.40
CA GLN A 85 15.97 -2.79 7.72
C GLN A 85 15.23 -3.63 8.76
N LEU A 86 13.99 -4.04 8.45
CA LEU A 86 13.18 -4.87 9.35
C LEU A 86 13.78 -6.25 9.52
N LEU A 87 14.21 -6.90 8.44
CA LEU A 87 14.86 -8.21 8.51
C LEU A 87 16.08 -8.16 9.42
N THR A 88 16.97 -7.18 9.23
CA THR A 88 18.16 -7.00 10.05
C THR A 88 17.82 -6.73 11.52
N SER A 89 16.79 -5.92 11.80
CA SER A 89 16.42 -5.56 13.16
C SER A 89 15.72 -6.71 13.89
N PHE A 90 14.93 -7.52 13.19
CA PHE A 90 14.32 -8.75 13.75
C PHE A 90 15.40 -9.80 14.09
N GLU A 91 16.31 -10.07 13.16
CA GLU A 91 17.42 -11.01 13.39
C GLU A 91 18.37 -10.53 14.51
N GLY A 92 18.53 -9.21 14.63
CA GLY A 92 19.37 -8.56 15.66
C GLY A 92 18.70 -8.44 17.04
N GLY A 93 17.40 -8.72 17.17
CA GLY A 93 16.64 -8.56 18.41
C GLY A 93 16.48 -7.10 18.85
N ASP A 94 16.55 -6.13 17.92
CA ASP A 94 16.38 -4.68 18.13
C ASP A 94 15.27 -4.09 17.21
N ALA A 95 14.25 -4.88 16.93
CA ALA A 95 13.13 -4.42 16.14
C ALA A 95 12.30 -3.33 16.86
N PRO A 96 11.69 -2.36 16.13
CA PRO A 96 10.69 -1.47 16.71
C PRO A 96 9.50 -2.26 17.27
N ASP A 97 8.85 -1.75 18.32
CA ASP A 97 7.67 -2.40 18.89
C ASP A 97 6.51 -2.46 17.90
N ILE A 98 6.33 -1.40 17.12
CA ILE A 98 5.28 -1.27 16.11
C ILE A 98 5.93 -0.97 14.77
N VAL A 99 5.57 -1.74 13.74
CA VAL A 99 6.12 -1.61 12.40
C VAL A 99 5.02 -1.36 11.38
N HIS A 100 5.25 -0.39 10.51
CA HIS A 100 4.42 -0.07 9.37
C HIS A 100 4.99 -0.76 8.13
N TYR A 101 4.17 -1.60 7.48
CA TYR A 101 4.52 -2.16 6.17
C TYR A 101 3.25 -2.53 5.38
N GLU A 102 3.39 -3.11 4.19
CA GLU A 102 2.24 -3.56 3.40
C GLU A 102 1.91 -5.04 3.67
N ALA A 103 0.63 -5.39 3.58
CA ALA A 103 0.12 -6.73 3.86
C ALA A 103 0.81 -7.83 3.02
N ALA A 104 1.08 -7.56 1.74
CA ALA A 104 1.77 -8.51 0.86
C ALA A 104 3.20 -8.85 1.31
N SER A 105 3.81 -8.00 2.13
CA SER A 105 5.20 -8.16 2.59
C SER A 105 5.31 -8.67 4.03
N ILE A 106 4.31 -8.42 4.88
CA ILE A 106 4.38 -8.90 6.28
C ILE A 106 4.20 -10.41 6.41
N GLY A 107 3.65 -11.08 5.39
CA GLY A 107 3.46 -12.53 5.40
C GLY A 107 4.76 -13.32 5.59
N GLU A 108 5.87 -12.84 5.02
CA GLU A 108 7.19 -13.42 5.23
C GLU A 108 7.63 -13.31 6.70
N PHE A 109 7.54 -12.13 7.30
CA PHE A 109 7.89 -11.89 8.70
C PHE A 109 6.97 -12.64 9.67
N SER A 110 5.68 -12.78 9.31
CA SER A 110 4.72 -13.59 10.05
C SER A 110 5.12 -15.07 10.09
N LYS A 111 5.45 -15.66 8.94
CA LYS A 111 5.89 -17.07 8.83
C LYS A 111 7.21 -17.34 9.56
N GLN A 112 8.08 -16.35 9.64
CA GLN A 112 9.34 -16.44 10.40
C GLN A 112 9.14 -16.22 11.90
N GLY A 113 7.92 -15.88 12.35
CA GLY A 113 7.60 -15.69 13.76
C GLY A 113 8.05 -14.35 14.36
N TYR A 114 8.33 -13.35 13.53
CA TYR A 114 8.77 -12.03 13.98
C TYR A 114 7.62 -11.10 14.40
N LEU A 115 6.38 -11.45 14.04
CA LEU A 115 5.20 -10.63 14.34
C LEU A 115 4.29 -11.31 15.34
N ALA A 116 3.81 -10.53 16.31
CA ALA A 116 2.90 -10.98 17.35
C ALA A 116 1.52 -11.30 16.79
N ASP A 117 0.87 -12.30 17.37
CA ASP A 117 -0.55 -12.53 17.15
C ASP A 117 -1.39 -11.50 17.91
N LEU A 118 -2.16 -10.72 17.16
CA LEU A 118 -3.02 -9.65 17.66
C LEU A 118 -4.46 -10.12 17.92
N SER A 119 -4.81 -11.39 17.64
CA SER A 119 -6.17 -11.92 17.70
C SER A 119 -6.86 -11.66 19.03
N ASP A 120 -6.13 -11.87 20.14
CA ASP A 120 -6.61 -11.70 21.52
C ASP A 120 -6.19 -10.35 22.14
N LEU A 121 -5.37 -9.55 21.45
CA LEU A 121 -4.88 -8.26 21.93
C LEU A 121 -5.78 -7.09 21.52
N LEU A 122 -6.52 -7.25 20.42
CA LEU A 122 -7.44 -6.25 19.90
C LEU A 122 -8.86 -6.53 20.35
N SER A 123 -9.61 -5.49 20.70
CA SER A 123 -11.01 -5.60 21.09
C SER A 123 -11.90 -6.04 19.92
N ASP A 124 -13.01 -6.71 20.24
CA ASP A 124 -13.98 -7.13 19.22
C ASP A 124 -14.66 -5.94 18.55
N ASP A 125 -14.89 -4.87 19.28
CA ASP A 125 -15.42 -3.61 18.74
C ASP A 125 -14.50 -3.00 17.70
N PHE A 126 -13.19 -3.02 17.94
CA PHE A 126 -12.20 -2.55 16.98
C PHE A 126 -12.12 -3.47 15.74
N LYS A 127 -12.04 -4.78 15.96
CA LYS A 127 -12.02 -5.77 14.86
C LYS A 127 -13.27 -5.68 13.98
N GLY A 128 -14.44 -5.41 14.57
CA GLY A 128 -15.71 -5.26 13.84
C GLY A 128 -15.80 -4.05 12.91
N GLN A 129 -14.87 -3.10 12.99
CA GLN A 129 -14.84 -1.90 12.14
C GLN A 129 -14.32 -2.17 10.73
N ILE A 130 -13.55 -3.26 10.53
CA ILE A 130 -12.91 -3.63 9.27
C ILE A 130 -13.54 -4.92 8.76
N ASP A 131 -13.84 -4.99 7.47
CA ASP A 131 -14.44 -6.19 6.88
C ASP A 131 -13.50 -7.40 6.97
N LYS A 132 -14.08 -8.59 7.20
CA LYS A 132 -13.31 -9.84 7.32
C LYS A 132 -12.36 -10.07 6.15
N GLY A 133 -12.82 -9.83 4.91
CA GLY A 133 -11.99 -10.00 3.73
C GLY A 133 -10.75 -9.09 3.70
N ILE A 134 -10.78 -7.96 4.41
CA ILE A 134 -9.59 -7.10 4.57
C ILE A 134 -8.66 -7.64 5.66
N TRP A 135 -9.23 -8.13 6.80
CA TRP A 135 -8.43 -8.81 7.82
C TRP A 135 -7.67 -10.02 7.27
N ASP A 136 -8.29 -10.78 6.35
CA ASP A 136 -7.68 -11.96 5.74
C ASP A 136 -6.37 -11.61 4.99
N THR A 137 -6.16 -10.35 4.56
CA THR A 137 -4.89 -9.90 3.95
C THR A 137 -3.71 -9.85 4.94
N ALA A 138 -3.98 -9.76 6.23
CA ALA A 138 -2.99 -9.65 7.30
C ALA A 138 -3.11 -10.79 8.33
N THR A 139 -3.79 -11.88 7.92
CA THR A 139 -3.95 -13.11 8.71
C THR A 139 -3.16 -14.24 8.05
N PHE A 140 -2.20 -14.80 8.76
CA PHE A 140 -1.33 -15.87 8.29
C PHE A 140 -1.31 -17.00 9.32
N ASP A 141 -1.52 -18.23 8.89
CA ASP A 141 -1.59 -19.41 9.75
C ASP A 141 -2.55 -19.22 10.94
N ASP A 142 -3.75 -18.70 10.65
CA ASP A 142 -4.82 -18.35 11.61
C ASP A 142 -4.45 -17.26 12.65
N LYS A 143 -3.32 -16.55 12.48
CA LYS A 143 -2.88 -15.45 13.34
C LYS A 143 -3.07 -14.11 12.65
N VAL A 144 -3.66 -13.16 13.35
CA VAL A 144 -3.74 -11.76 12.91
C VAL A 144 -2.42 -11.08 13.24
N THR A 145 -1.54 -10.88 12.26
CA THR A 145 -0.19 -10.34 12.46
C THR A 145 -0.02 -8.90 12.02
N GLY A 146 -1.10 -8.26 11.58
CA GLY A 146 -1.12 -6.84 11.27
C GLY A 146 -2.54 -6.28 11.26
N VAL A 147 -2.66 -4.99 11.55
CA VAL A 147 -3.91 -4.25 11.44
C VAL A 147 -3.93 -3.54 10.09
N PRO A 148 -4.76 -3.94 9.13
CA PRO A 148 -4.88 -3.24 7.85
C PRO A 148 -5.58 -1.90 8.05
N PHE A 149 -5.04 -0.80 7.49
CA PHE A 149 -5.60 0.52 7.76
C PHE A 149 -5.80 1.42 6.54
N LEU A 150 -4.95 1.38 5.53
CA LEU A 150 -5.06 2.19 4.31
C LEU A 150 -4.98 1.32 3.07
N LEU A 151 -5.82 1.63 2.09
CA LEU A 151 -5.97 0.90 0.83
C LEU A 151 -5.73 1.81 -0.37
N GLU A 152 -5.20 1.23 -1.43
CA GLU A 152 -5.09 1.86 -2.73
C GLU A 152 -6.10 1.23 -3.70
N SER A 153 -7.02 2.01 -4.25
CA SER A 153 -7.92 1.57 -5.31
C SER A 153 -7.52 2.18 -6.66
N GLN A 154 -7.95 1.55 -7.76
CA GLN A 154 -7.78 2.08 -9.12
C GLN A 154 -9.03 2.87 -9.50
N VAL A 155 -8.82 4.05 -10.05
CA VAL A 155 -9.86 4.98 -10.52
C VAL A 155 -9.44 5.53 -11.88
N VAL A 156 -10.24 6.42 -12.45
CA VAL A 156 -9.84 7.17 -13.65
C VAL A 156 -9.85 8.65 -13.32
N VAL A 157 -8.73 9.34 -13.52
CA VAL A 157 -8.68 10.81 -13.48
C VAL A 157 -8.90 11.34 -14.89
N ALA A 158 -9.83 12.26 -15.06
CA ALA A 158 -10.22 12.78 -16.38
C ALA A 158 -10.16 14.31 -16.45
N ASN A 159 -9.80 14.82 -17.62
CA ASN A 159 -9.86 16.24 -17.94
C ASN A 159 -11.31 16.65 -18.18
N LYS A 160 -11.91 17.37 -17.21
CA LYS A 160 -13.33 17.75 -17.21
C LYS A 160 -13.72 18.54 -18.46
N LYS A 161 -12.87 19.46 -18.86
CA LYS A 161 -13.11 20.29 -20.06
C LYS A 161 -13.17 19.46 -21.34
N LEU A 162 -12.34 18.43 -21.46
CA LEU A 162 -12.35 17.54 -22.62
C LEU A 162 -13.57 16.61 -22.62
N LEU A 163 -14.00 16.13 -21.45
CA LEU A 163 -15.25 15.37 -21.32
C LEU A 163 -16.45 16.21 -21.77
N ASP A 164 -16.57 17.43 -21.25
CA ASP A 164 -17.68 18.33 -21.57
C ASP A 164 -17.72 18.69 -23.07
N ALA A 165 -16.56 19.01 -23.64
CA ALA A 165 -16.45 19.35 -25.07
C ALA A 165 -16.83 18.19 -25.99
N ALA A 166 -16.65 16.94 -25.53
CA ALA A 166 -17.05 15.74 -26.26
C ALA A 166 -18.47 15.26 -25.90
N GLY A 167 -19.18 15.92 -24.97
CA GLY A 167 -20.48 15.49 -24.48
C GLY A 167 -20.41 14.12 -23.78
N VAL A 168 -19.31 13.84 -23.05
CA VAL A 168 -19.14 12.64 -22.25
C VAL A 168 -19.56 12.96 -20.82
N ALA A 169 -20.63 12.34 -20.36
CA ALA A 169 -21.17 12.56 -19.02
C ALA A 169 -20.28 11.90 -17.94
N VAL A 170 -20.02 12.63 -16.85
CA VAL A 170 -19.38 12.09 -15.65
C VAL A 170 -20.38 11.17 -14.95
N PRO A 171 -20.04 9.91 -14.66
CA PRO A 171 -20.93 9.01 -13.93
C PRO A 171 -21.04 9.42 -12.45
N PRO A 172 -22.11 9.01 -11.75
CA PRO A 172 -22.20 9.17 -10.30
C PRO A 172 -21.02 8.52 -9.57
N ALA A 173 -20.68 9.02 -8.37
CA ALA A 173 -19.51 8.58 -7.61
C ALA A 173 -19.53 7.09 -7.18
N ASP A 174 -20.69 6.45 -7.25
CA ASP A 174 -20.95 5.04 -6.90
C ASP A 174 -21.25 4.14 -8.13
N ALA A 175 -21.20 4.70 -9.35
CA ALA A 175 -21.59 4.00 -10.56
C ALA A 175 -20.56 4.20 -11.69
N GLY A 176 -19.46 3.44 -11.64
CA GLY A 176 -18.43 3.48 -12.68
C GLY A 176 -18.90 3.00 -14.05
N TRP A 177 -18.21 3.45 -15.10
CA TRP A 177 -18.41 2.93 -16.45
C TRP A 177 -18.01 1.46 -16.55
N THR A 178 -18.72 0.72 -17.40
CA THR A 178 -18.23 -0.56 -17.88
C THR A 178 -16.98 -0.38 -18.75
N TRP A 179 -16.20 -1.43 -18.93
CA TRP A 179 -15.07 -1.42 -19.85
C TRP A 179 -15.48 -1.00 -21.27
N ASP A 180 -16.64 -1.43 -21.75
CA ASP A 180 -17.13 -1.09 -23.08
C ASP A 180 -17.47 0.40 -23.16
N GLU A 181 -18.13 0.97 -22.15
CA GLU A 181 -18.40 2.40 -22.06
C GLU A 181 -17.10 3.22 -21.95
N PHE A 182 -16.13 2.76 -21.16
CA PHE A 182 -14.83 3.42 -21.04
C PHE A 182 -14.09 3.45 -22.37
N GLN A 183 -14.05 2.34 -23.12
CA GLN A 183 -13.44 2.24 -24.44
C GLN A 183 -14.18 3.15 -25.45
N ALA A 184 -15.50 3.09 -25.51
CA ALA A 184 -16.29 3.96 -26.40
C ALA A 184 -16.09 5.45 -26.09
N ASN A 185 -16.06 5.82 -24.81
CA ASN A 185 -15.76 7.20 -24.40
C ASN A 185 -14.32 7.61 -24.74
N ALA A 186 -13.35 6.70 -24.61
CA ALA A 186 -11.99 6.97 -25.05
C ALA A 186 -11.88 7.21 -26.56
N GLU A 187 -12.61 6.43 -27.38
CA GLU A 187 -12.69 6.65 -28.82
C GLU A 187 -13.31 8.02 -29.14
N LYS A 188 -14.44 8.35 -28.50
CA LYS A 188 -15.12 9.65 -28.67
C LYS A 188 -14.24 10.84 -28.28
N LEU A 189 -13.35 10.67 -27.32
CA LEU A 189 -12.39 11.68 -26.86
C LEU A 189 -11.12 11.75 -27.71
N THR A 190 -10.94 10.83 -28.66
CA THR A 190 -9.74 10.76 -29.50
C THR A 190 -9.91 11.62 -30.74
N LYS A 191 -8.90 12.45 -31.03
CA LYS A 191 -8.81 13.29 -32.26
C LYS A 191 -7.34 13.57 -32.57
N PRO A 192 -7.01 14.14 -33.73
CA PRO A 192 -5.63 14.48 -34.07
C PRO A 192 -4.91 15.26 -32.96
N GLY A 193 -3.81 14.70 -32.44
CA GLY A 193 -3.02 15.24 -31.31
C GLY A 193 -3.56 14.97 -29.93
N GLN A 194 -4.69 14.27 -29.78
CA GLN A 194 -5.31 13.94 -28.51
C GLN A 194 -5.73 12.46 -28.47
N PHE A 195 -5.37 11.77 -27.41
CA PHE A 195 -5.83 10.41 -27.12
C PHE A 195 -6.89 10.43 -26.01
N GLY A 196 -7.87 9.53 -26.10
CA GLY A 196 -8.89 9.37 -25.09
C GLY A 196 -8.34 8.87 -23.76
N ALA A 197 -7.31 8.02 -23.79
CA ALA A 197 -6.67 7.53 -22.59
C ALA A 197 -5.14 7.44 -22.69
N ALA A 198 -4.46 7.47 -21.54
CA ALA A 198 -3.05 7.09 -21.43
C ALA A 198 -2.88 6.09 -20.27
N TRP A 199 -2.45 4.87 -20.62
CA TRP A 199 -2.12 3.83 -19.68
C TRP A 199 -0.63 3.92 -19.33
N ALA A 200 -0.30 4.18 -18.06
CA ALA A 200 1.07 4.14 -17.60
C ALA A 200 1.52 2.68 -17.42
N LEU A 201 2.24 2.13 -18.42
CA LEU A 201 2.54 0.69 -18.53
C LEU A 201 4.03 0.36 -18.36
N LYS A 202 4.82 1.27 -17.78
CA LYS A 202 6.23 0.99 -17.41
C LYS A 202 6.34 -0.20 -16.47
N SER A 203 5.38 -0.35 -15.54
CA SER A 203 5.27 -1.51 -14.64
C SER A 203 3.82 -2.01 -14.67
N PRO A 204 3.41 -2.79 -15.70
CA PRO A 204 2.01 -3.06 -15.97
C PRO A 204 1.37 -4.11 -15.05
N THR A 205 2.17 -4.99 -14.43
CA THR A 205 1.70 -6.22 -13.80
C THR A 205 0.65 -5.97 -12.72
N ASN A 206 0.95 -5.13 -11.73
CA ASN A 206 -0.01 -4.86 -10.64
C ASN A 206 -1.35 -4.33 -11.18
N ARG A 207 -1.33 -3.45 -12.18
CA ARG A 207 -2.54 -2.91 -12.77
C ARG A 207 -3.34 -3.98 -13.51
N VAL A 208 -2.68 -4.80 -14.32
CA VAL A 208 -3.33 -5.86 -15.09
C VAL A 208 -3.95 -6.89 -14.15
N LEU A 209 -3.20 -7.38 -13.16
CA LEU A 209 -3.71 -8.38 -12.22
C LEU A 209 -4.86 -7.84 -11.36
N ASN A 210 -4.73 -6.60 -10.92
CA ASN A 210 -5.74 -5.92 -10.13
C ASN A 210 -7.06 -5.79 -10.91
N LEU A 211 -7.01 -5.25 -12.12
CA LEU A 211 -8.19 -5.03 -12.96
C LEU A 211 -8.75 -6.34 -13.56
N ALA A 212 -7.95 -7.40 -13.68
CA ALA A 212 -8.46 -8.69 -14.14
C ALA A 212 -9.51 -9.31 -13.20
N LEU A 213 -9.48 -8.94 -11.90
CA LEU A 213 -10.53 -9.32 -10.94
C LEU A 213 -11.91 -8.82 -11.36
N ASN A 214 -12.00 -7.76 -12.16
CA ASN A 214 -13.25 -7.32 -12.76
C ASN A 214 -13.94 -8.42 -13.61
N PHE A 215 -13.16 -9.37 -14.13
CA PHE A 215 -13.60 -10.46 -14.98
C PHE A 215 -13.42 -11.84 -14.32
N ASP A 216 -13.19 -11.88 -13.00
CA ASP A 216 -12.84 -13.07 -12.22
C ASP A 216 -11.50 -13.70 -12.60
N GLY A 217 -10.60 -12.92 -13.24
CA GLY A 217 -9.25 -13.33 -13.59
C GLY A 217 -8.31 -13.22 -12.37
N LYS A 218 -7.86 -14.36 -11.85
CA LYS A 218 -7.10 -14.47 -10.60
C LYS A 218 -5.61 -14.70 -10.79
N PHE A 219 -5.20 -15.23 -11.93
CA PHE A 219 -3.86 -15.66 -12.29
C PHE A 219 -3.28 -16.77 -11.38
N PHE A 220 -3.41 -16.63 -10.08
CA PHE A 220 -2.91 -17.61 -9.10
C PHE A 220 -4.07 -18.43 -8.54
N TYR A 221 -3.91 -19.74 -8.59
CA TYR A 221 -4.91 -20.71 -8.16
C TYR A 221 -4.26 -21.71 -7.23
N THR A 222 -4.81 -21.85 -6.02
CA THR A 222 -4.33 -22.81 -5.03
C THR A 222 -5.33 -23.94 -4.89
N ASP A 223 -4.88 -25.19 -5.09
CA ASP A 223 -5.65 -26.39 -4.90
C ASP A 223 -4.80 -27.43 -4.19
N GLY A 224 -5.33 -28.04 -3.14
CA GLY A 224 -4.62 -29.05 -2.32
C GLY A 224 -3.25 -28.58 -1.78
N GLY A 225 -3.12 -27.27 -1.49
CA GLY A 225 -1.86 -26.68 -1.00
C GLY A 225 -0.82 -26.38 -2.08
N ARG A 226 -1.13 -26.66 -3.35
CA ARG A 226 -0.27 -26.30 -4.48
C ARG A 226 -0.80 -25.07 -5.19
N THR A 227 0.05 -24.07 -5.35
CA THR A 227 -0.27 -22.86 -6.13
C THR A 227 0.27 -22.97 -7.54
N GLU A 228 -0.53 -22.58 -8.52
CA GLU A 228 -0.15 -22.55 -9.93
C GLU A 228 -0.65 -21.27 -10.61
N VAL A 229 0.03 -20.83 -11.68
CA VAL A 229 -0.43 -19.75 -12.55
C VAL A 229 -1.27 -20.33 -13.69
N LYS A 230 -2.51 -19.82 -13.83
CA LYS A 230 -3.39 -20.11 -14.98
C LYS A 230 -3.72 -18.82 -15.70
N VAL A 231 -3.83 -18.90 -17.02
CA VAL A 231 -4.22 -17.77 -17.87
C VAL A 231 -5.28 -18.26 -18.85
N GLY A 232 -6.52 -18.09 -18.50
CA GLY A 232 -7.71 -18.34 -19.33
C GLY A 232 -8.27 -17.07 -19.93
N ASP A 233 -9.53 -17.12 -20.38
CA ASP A 233 -10.20 -15.95 -20.95
C ASP A 233 -10.37 -14.80 -19.94
N PRO A 234 -10.72 -15.05 -18.64
CA PRO A 234 -10.80 -13.99 -17.65
C PRO A 234 -9.51 -13.19 -17.47
N GLU A 235 -8.36 -13.87 -17.41
CA GLU A 235 -7.04 -13.24 -17.25
C GLU A 235 -6.59 -12.48 -18.50
N LYS A 236 -7.09 -12.89 -19.69
CA LYS A 236 -6.76 -12.26 -20.96
C LYS A 236 -7.56 -10.99 -21.25
N GLU A 237 -8.70 -10.78 -20.61
CA GLU A 237 -9.61 -9.66 -20.92
C GLU A 237 -8.94 -8.29 -20.78
N VAL A 238 -8.32 -8.00 -19.66
CA VAL A 238 -7.70 -6.68 -19.43
C VAL A 238 -6.52 -6.42 -20.38
N PRO A 239 -5.54 -7.33 -20.52
CA PRO A 239 -4.48 -7.17 -21.52
C PRO A 239 -5.02 -6.94 -22.92
N LYS A 240 -5.99 -7.74 -23.35
CA LYS A 240 -6.61 -7.63 -24.68
C LYS A 240 -7.27 -6.26 -24.89
N ARG A 241 -8.09 -5.80 -23.95
CA ARG A 241 -8.80 -4.50 -24.04
C ARG A 241 -7.83 -3.33 -24.13
N ILE A 242 -6.79 -3.31 -23.31
CA ILE A 242 -5.76 -2.26 -23.37
C ILE A 242 -5.03 -2.30 -24.72
N HIS A 243 -4.69 -3.49 -25.22
CA HIS A 243 -4.03 -3.66 -26.51
C HIS A 243 -4.92 -3.20 -27.67
N ASP A 244 -6.21 -3.51 -27.63
CA ASP A 244 -7.18 -3.07 -28.63
C ASP A 244 -7.31 -1.54 -28.63
N MET A 245 -7.30 -0.88 -27.47
CA MET A 245 -7.27 0.57 -27.37
C MET A 245 -6.00 1.20 -27.97
N LEU A 246 -4.86 0.50 -27.87
CA LEU A 246 -3.58 1.00 -28.43
C LEU A 246 -3.50 0.84 -29.95
N TYR A 247 -3.93 -0.29 -30.49
CA TYR A 247 -3.61 -0.68 -31.87
C TYR A 247 -4.81 -0.78 -32.79
N THR A 248 -5.98 -1.17 -32.28
CA THR A 248 -7.20 -1.29 -33.08
C THR A 248 -7.99 0.01 -33.10
N ALA A 249 -8.46 0.46 -31.95
CA ALA A 249 -9.22 1.72 -31.79
C ALA A 249 -8.32 2.96 -31.84
N LYS A 250 -7.03 2.80 -31.50
CA LYS A 250 -6.04 3.90 -31.40
C LYS A 250 -6.52 5.01 -30.46
N SER A 251 -7.31 4.66 -29.47
CA SER A 251 -7.88 5.57 -28.48
C SER A 251 -6.97 5.73 -27.24
N ALA A 252 -5.96 4.89 -27.08
CA ALA A 252 -4.94 5.03 -26.06
C ALA A 252 -3.57 5.43 -26.67
N SER A 253 -2.80 6.21 -25.90
CA SER A 253 -1.48 6.69 -26.34
C SER A 253 -0.41 5.61 -26.30
N PRO A 254 0.24 5.26 -27.42
CA PRO A 254 1.34 4.29 -27.41
C PRO A 254 2.61 4.83 -26.71
N GLU A 255 2.77 6.13 -26.59
CA GLU A 255 3.91 6.73 -25.88
C GLU A 255 3.86 6.42 -24.37
N ALA A 256 2.66 6.23 -23.81
CA ALA A 256 2.47 5.94 -22.39
C ALA A 256 2.95 4.54 -21.98
N LEU A 257 3.32 3.66 -22.92
CA LEU A 257 3.83 2.31 -22.64
C LEU A 257 5.09 2.31 -21.76
N GLY A 258 5.98 3.28 -21.96
CA GLY A 258 7.21 3.43 -21.18
C GLY A 258 7.10 4.38 -19.99
N MET A 259 5.92 4.93 -19.73
CA MET A 259 5.69 5.96 -18.72
C MET A 259 5.23 5.37 -17.38
N SER A 260 5.65 6.00 -16.29
CA SER A 260 5.02 5.89 -14.97
C SER A 260 3.77 6.78 -14.91
N GLY A 261 2.99 6.68 -13.83
CA GLY A 261 1.84 7.57 -13.62
C GLY A 261 2.23 9.06 -13.66
N ALA A 262 3.32 9.42 -12.99
CA ALA A 262 3.82 10.80 -12.96
C ALA A 262 4.26 11.31 -14.34
N ASP A 263 4.87 10.44 -15.16
CA ASP A 263 5.34 10.81 -16.50
C ASP A 263 4.19 11.17 -17.45
N THR A 264 2.96 10.73 -17.18
CA THR A 264 1.78 11.06 -18.01
C THR A 264 1.20 12.45 -17.72
N LEU A 265 1.53 13.08 -16.59
CA LEU A 265 0.92 14.32 -16.13
C LEU A 265 1.14 15.51 -17.07
N PRO A 266 2.35 15.78 -17.62
CA PRO A 266 2.54 16.89 -18.54
C PRO A 266 1.65 16.79 -19.79
N GLY A 267 1.50 15.56 -20.33
CA GLY A 267 0.61 15.31 -21.46
C GLY A 267 -0.87 15.48 -21.11
N PHE A 268 -1.27 15.08 -19.91
CA PHE A 268 -2.62 15.25 -19.39
C PHE A 268 -2.96 16.72 -19.18
N PHE A 269 -2.10 17.48 -18.53
CA PHE A 269 -2.30 18.92 -18.34
C PHE A 269 -2.25 19.70 -19.66
N GLY A 270 -1.46 19.24 -20.63
CA GLY A 270 -1.42 19.78 -21.98
C GLY A 270 -2.59 19.38 -22.87
N GLY A 271 -3.53 18.56 -22.38
CA GLY A 271 -4.69 18.08 -23.13
C GLY A 271 -4.39 17.00 -24.19
N LYS A 272 -3.19 16.41 -24.16
CA LYS A 272 -2.82 15.29 -25.02
C LYS A 272 -3.54 14.00 -24.64
N TYR A 273 -3.87 13.83 -23.37
CA TYR A 273 -4.60 12.70 -22.82
C TYR A 273 -5.86 13.21 -22.13
N ALA A 274 -7.02 12.62 -22.45
CA ALA A 274 -8.27 13.01 -21.82
C ALA A 274 -8.51 12.27 -20.49
N MET A 275 -8.02 11.03 -20.35
CA MET A 275 -8.21 10.18 -19.17
C MET A 275 -6.92 9.45 -18.79
N LEU A 276 -6.71 9.33 -17.48
CA LEU A 276 -5.60 8.59 -16.89
C LEU A 276 -6.17 7.52 -15.93
N PRO A 277 -6.27 6.26 -16.35
CA PRO A 277 -6.51 5.17 -15.40
C PRO A 277 -5.32 5.02 -14.45
N GLY A 278 -5.55 5.01 -13.15
CA GLY A 278 -4.50 5.01 -12.16
C GLY A 278 -4.99 4.83 -10.73
N SER A 279 -4.08 4.94 -9.78
CA SER A 279 -4.37 4.89 -8.37
C SER A 279 -5.15 6.12 -7.87
N VAL A 280 -5.92 5.95 -6.81
CA VAL A 280 -6.57 7.06 -6.09
C VAL A 280 -5.57 8.11 -5.61
N SER A 281 -4.32 7.73 -5.33
CA SER A 281 -3.26 8.65 -4.92
C SER A 281 -2.83 9.63 -6.03
N LEU A 282 -3.14 9.35 -7.31
CA LEU A 282 -2.89 10.27 -8.41
C LEU A 282 -3.58 11.64 -8.21
N ARG A 283 -4.69 11.66 -7.47
CA ARG A 283 -5.43 12.90 -7.13
C ARG A 283 -4.58 13.91 -6.36
N GLN A 284 -3.64 13.45 -5.54
CA GLN A 284 -2.67 14.32 -4.86
C GLN A 284 -1.88 15.15 -5.88
N GLN A 285 -1.35 14.47 -6.90
CA GLN A 285 -0.56 15.15 -7.94
C GLN A 285 -1.42 16.12 -8.75
N MET A 286 -2.72 15.84 -8.91
CA MET A 286 -3.66 16.78 -9.50
C MET A 286 -3.77 18.06 -8.65
N VAL A 287 -3.91 17.93 -7.33
CA VAL A 287 -4.02 19.09 -6.43
C VAL A 287 -2.72 19.89 -6.37
N GLU A 288 -1.58 19.21 -6.39
CA GLU A 288 -0.27 19.86 -6.22
C GLU A 288 0.28 20.47 -7.53
N GLN A 289 -0.02 19.87 -8.69
CA GLN A 289 0.68 20.16 -9.94
C GLN A 289 -0.21 20.68 -11.07
N ALA A 290 -1.55 20.57 -10.93
CA ALA A 290 -2.43 21.05 -11.99
C ALA A 290 -2.26 22.57 -12.21
N PRO A 291 -2.14 23.01 -13.46
CA PRO A 291 -2.08 24.44 -13.78
C PRO A 291 -3.31 25.19 -13.27
N ALA A 292 -3.16 26.45 -12.94
CA ALA A 292 -4.27 27.30 -12.51
C ALA A 292 -5.41 27.27 -13.54
N GLY A 293 -6.63 26.98 -13.08
CA GLY A 293 -7.81 26.86 -13.94
C GLY A 293 -7.95 25.53 -14.69
N PHE A 294 -7.07 24.56 -14.42
CA PHE A 294 -7.24 23.20 -14.95
C PHE A 294 -8.33 22.46 -14.19
N GLU A 295 -9.37 22.06 -14.88
CA GLU A 295 -10.50 21.33 -14.31
C GLU A 295 -10.35 19.83 -14.56
N TRP A 296 -10.37 19.06 -13.49
CA TRP A 296 -10.31 17.60 -13.53
C TRP A 296 -11.39 16.97 -12.65
N VAL A 297 -11.67 15.71 -12.89
CA VAL A 297 -12.64 14.91 -12.15
C VAL A 297 -12.10 13.51 -11.95
N THR A 298 -12.45 12.90 -10.80
CA THR A 298 -12.23 11.48 -10.55
C THR A 298 -13.48 10.71 -10.97
N LEU A 299 -13.30 9.71 -11.80
CA LEU A 299 -14.35 8.77 -12.19
C LEU A 299 -14.18 7.49 -11.37
N PRO A 300 -15.29 6.81 -11.01
CA PRO A 300 -15.22 5.54 -10.28
C PRO A 300 -14.40 4.47 -11.01
N PRO A 301 -14.08 3.36 -10.32
CA PRO A 301 -13.45 2.19 -10.93
C PRO A 301 -14.17 1.73 -12.21
N ILE A 302 -13.39 1.34 -13.21
CA ILE A 302 -13.93 0.68 -14.40
C ILE A 302 -14.41 -0.71 -13.97
N LYS A 303 -15.55 -1.16 -14.48
CA LYS A 303 -16.13 -2.46 -14.13
C LYS A 303 -16.33 -3.37 -15.34
N GLY A 304 -16.02 -4.65 -15.15
CA GLY A 304 -16.39 -5.74 -16.06
C GLY A 304 -17.66 -6.44 -15.59
N LEU A 305 -17.55 -7.70 -15.21
CA LEU A 305 -18.61 -8.44 -14.50
C LEU A 305 -18.84 -7.86 -13.10
N SER A 306 -17.81 -7.27 -12.52
CA SER A 306 -17.81 -6.55 -11.24
C SER A 306 -16.85 -5.39 -11.30
N ALA A 307 -16.78 -4.57 -10.23
CA ALA A 307 -15.73 -3.55 -10.03
C ALA A 307 -14.61 -4.06 -9.09
N MET A 308 -14.55 -5.36 -8.83
CA MET A 308 -13.60 -5.94 -7.87
C MET A 308 -12.14 -5.62 -8.21
N GLN A 309 -11.38 -5.28 -7.19
CA GLN A 309 -9.98 -4.93 -7.26
C GLN A 309 -9.21 -5.59 -6.11
N ALA A 310 -7.91 -5.78 -6.28
CA ALA A 310 -7.07 -6.32 -5.24
C ALA A 310 -6.88 -5.32 -4.08
N ALA A 311 -7.16 -5.77 -2.89
CA ALA A 311 -6.83 -5.06 -1.67
C ALA A 311 -5.38 -5.39 -1.26
N ASN A 312 -4.50 -4.38 -1.28
CA ASN A 312 -3.17 -4.49 -0.67
C ASN A 312 -3.03 -3.38 0.37
N PRO A 313 -3.56 -3.60 1.59
CA PRO A 313 -3.52 -2.56 2.61
C PRO A 313 -2.10 -2.33 3.14
N GLN A 314 -1.87 -1.08 3.53
CA GLN A 314 -0.84 -0.79 4.52
C GLN A 314 -1.28 -1.37 5.86
N THR A 315 -0.34 -1.91 6.62
CA THR A 315 -0.59 -2.55 7.92
C THR A 315 0.29 -1.96 8.99
N LEU A 316 -0.21 -2.01 10.22
CA LEU A 316 0.60 -1.83 11.43
C LEU A 316 0.66 -3.16 12.17
N SER A 317 1.86 -3.66 12.40
CA SER A 317 2.14 -4.91 13.11
C SER A 317 2.85 -4.64 14.43
N VAL A 318 2.77 -5.58 15.37
CA VAL A 318 3.55 -5.56 16.62
C VAL A 318 4.64 -6.61 16.52
N SER A 319 5.87 -6.25 16.89
CA SER A 319 6.99 -7.18 16.92
C SER A 319 6.79 -8.25 17.98
N GLU A 320 7.11 -9.51 17.66
CA GLU A 320 7.01 -10.61 18.63
C GLU A 320 7.92 -10.40 19.85
N ASP A 321 9.10 -9.80 19.66
CA ASP A 321 10.06 -9.50 20.72
C ASP A 321 9.67 -8.31 21.61
N SER A 322 8.62 -7.55 21.25
CA SER A 322 8.15 -6.46 22.09
C SER A 322 7.72 -6.95 23.47
N LYS A 323 8.26 -6.33 24.52
CA LYS A 323 7.89 -6.59 25.91
C LYS A 323 6.55 -5.92 26.30
N HIS A 324 6.00 -5.10 25.41
CA HIS A 324 4.86 -4.23 25.67
C HIS A 324 3.73 -4.44 24.65
N LYS A 325 3.49 -5.69 24.19
CA LYS A 325 2.51 -6.02 23.15
C LYS A 325 1.10 -5.50 23.47
N LYS A 326 0.66 -5.55 24.74
CA LYS A 326 -0.65 -5.04 25.16
C LYS A 326 -0.75 -3.51 25.00
N GLN A 327 0.30 -2.78 25.40
CA GLN A 327 0.35 -1.34 25.28
C GLN A 327 0.47 -0.92 23.80
N ALA A 328 1.20 -1.69 22.99
CA ALA A 328 1.25 -1.50 21.54
C ALA A 328 -0.13 -1.68 20.91
N ALA A 329 -0.88 -2.72 21.27
CA ALA A 329 -2.25 -2.93 20.79
C ALA A 329 -3.19 -1.78 21.21
N GLN A 330 -3.10 -1.27 22.45
CA GLN A 330 -3.86 -0.09 22.89
C GLN A 330 -3.55 1.13 22.03
N PHE A 331 -2.27 1.37 21.72
CA PHE A 331 -1.89 2.46 20.82
C PHE A 331 -2.43 2.23 19.41
N LEU A 332 -2.41 1.00 18.86
CA LEU A 332 -2.98 0.69 17.56
C LEU A 332 -4.48 0.99 17.49
N GLU A 333 -5.26 0.61 18.50
CA GLU A 333 -6.70 0.91 18.55
C GLU A 333 -6.98 2.42 18.60
N TYR A 334 -6.17 3.19 19.34
CA TYR A 334 -6.26 4.65 19.33
C TYR A 334 -5.86 5.22 17.96
N PHE A 335 -4.68 4.82 17.45
CA PHE A 335 -4.10 5.37 16.23
C PHE A 335 -4.96 5.09 15.00
N LEU A 336 -5.66 3.96 14.99
CA LEU A 336 -6.49 3.46 13.90
C LEU A 336 -8.00 3.52 14.19
N ASN A 337 -8.44 4.29 15.19
CA ASN A 337 -9.87 4.53 15.34
C ASN A 337 -10.43 5.27 14.10
N PRO A 338 -11.74 5.23 13.86
CA PRO A 338 -12.31 5.75 12.61
C PRO A 338 -11.93 7.20 12.27
N THR A 339 -11.91 8.08 13.25
CA THR A 339 -11.58 9.51 13.05
C THR A 339 -10.10 9.69 12.69
N ASN A 340 -9.21 8.98 13.39
CA ASN A 340 -7.78 9.06 13.17
C ASN A 340 -7.39 8.37 11.84
N MET A 341 -8.00 7.21 11.54
CA MET A 341 -7.79 6.52 10.27
C MET A 341 -8.23 7.37 9.08
N ALA A 342 -9.33 8.12 9.20
CA ALA A 342 -9.76 9.08 8.17
C ALA A 342 -8.73 10.21 7.96
N ALA A 343 -8.13 10.72 9.05
CA ALA A 343 -7.08 11.73 8.96
C ALA A 343 -5.80 11.20 8.31
N LEU A 344 -5.39 9.97 8.65
CA LEU A 344 -4.26 9.27 8.02
C LEU A 344 -4.53 9.06 6.52
N ALA A 345 -5.72 8.55 6.17
CA ALA A 345 -6.13 8.32 4.79
C ALA A 345 -6.11 9.60 3.95
N LYS A 346 -6.61 10.71 4.51
CA LYS A 346 -6.52 12.03 3.87
C LYS A 346 -5.08 12.45 3.64
N GLY A 347 -4.21 12.24 4.62
CA GLY A 347 -2.79 12.59 4.54
C GLY A 347 -2.05 11.84 3.43
N ASP A 348 -2.38 10.56 3.24
CA ASP A 348 -1.76 9.68 2.23
C ASP A 348 -2.50 9.65 0.89
N TRP A 349 -3.64 10.35 0.77
CA TRP A 349 -4.51 10.29 -0.42
C TRP A 349 -4.99 8.87 -0.75
N LEU A 350 -5.14 8.04 0.28
CA LEU A 350 -5.58 6.66 0.22
C LEU A 350 -7.00 6.48 0.80
N VAL A 351 -7.46 5.25 0.85
CA VAL A 351 -8.79 4.89 1.33
C VAL A 351 -8.65 4.15 2.67
N PRO A 352 -9.37 4.53 3.73
CA PRO A 352 -9.32 3.78 4.99
C PRO A 352 -10.09 2.46 4.86
N THR A 353 -9.64 1.44 5.61
CA THR A 353 -10.22 0.09 5.57
C THR A 353 -11.58 -0.02 6.27
N GLY A 354 -11.88 0.87 7.20
CA GLY A 354 -13.11 0.82 8.01
C GLY A 354 -14.27 1.60 7.39
N LYS A 355 -15.49 1.04 7.43
CA LYS A 355 -16.70 1.71 6.92
C LYS A 355 -16.96 3.06 7.61
N GLN A 356 -16.83 3.11 8.93
CA GLN A 356 -17.01 4.35 9.67
C GLN A 356 -15.91 5.37 9.35
N ALA A 357 -14.67 4.91 9.18
CA ALA A 357 -13.56 5.78 8.78
C ALA A 357 -13.78 6.38 7.37
N ASN A 358 -14.37 5.65 6.44
CA ASN A 358 -14.77 6.18 5.13
C ASN A 358 -15.84 7.27 5.26
N GLN A 359 -16.82 7.11 6.15
CA GLN A 359 -17.82 8.15 6.41
C GLN A 359 -17.18 9.41 7.02
N GLU A 360 -16.25 9.23 7.96
CA GLU A 360 -15.50 10.36 8.55
C GLU A 360 -14.60 11.03 7.50
N LEU A 361 -13.97 10.27 6.57
CA LEU A 361 -13.20 10.82 5.47
C LEU A 361 -14.06 11.70 4.55
N ILE A 362 -15.27 11.25 4.19
CA ILE A 362 -16.21 12.05 3.39
C ILE A 362 -16.61 13.33 4.13
N LYS A 363 -16.92 13.26 5.43
CA LYS A 363 -17.22 14.44 6.25
C LYS A 363 -16.03 15.41 6.29
N LEU A 364 -14.82 14.89 6.53
CA LEU A 364 -13.59 15.68 6.66
C LEU A 364 -13.22 16.41 5.37
N THR A 365 -13.53 15.83 4.21
CA THR A 365 -13.16 16.34 2.90
C THR A 365 -14.30 17.01 2.15
N GLY A 366 -15.53 16.82 2.62
CA GLY A 366 -16.76 17.24 1.93
C GLY A 366 -16.98 16.52 0.60
N GLY A 367 -16.37 15.35 0.40
CA GLY A 367 -16.40 14.57 -0.85
C GLY A 367 -15.70 15.23 -2.02
N LYS A 368 -15.05 16.40 -1.82
CA LYS A 368 -14.39 17.16 -2.89
C LYS A 368 -13.16 16.44 -3.42
N GLN A 369 -12.68 16.83 -4.61
CA GLN A 369 -11.46 16.29 -5.23
C GLN A 369 -11.50 14.76 -5.38
N GLY A 370 -12.69 14.19 -5.59
CA GLY A 370 -12.90 12.76 -5.78
C GLY A 370 -12.77 11.92 -4.50
N TRP A 371 -12.85 12.52 -3.31
CA TRP A 371 -12.86 11.78 -2.04
C TRP A 371 -14.10 10.91 -1.87
N ASP A 372 -15.24 11.32 -2.42
CA ASP A 372 -16.46 10.52 -2.50
C ASP A 372 -16.25 9.26 -3.37
N VAL A 373 -15.67 9.42 -4.54
CA VAL A 373 -15.30 8.30 -5.43
C VAL A 373 -14.32 7.35 -4.74
N ALA A 374 -13.27 7.91 -4.12
CA ALA A 374 -12.27 7.11 -3.43
C ALA A 374 -12.89 6.29 -2.28
N ALA A 375 -13.68 6.92 -1.43
CA ALA A 375 -14.33 6.25 -0.31
C ALA A 375 -15.31 5.15 -0.78
N ASN A 376 -16.07 5.39 -1.84
CA ASN A 376 -16.99 4.40 -2.40
C ASN A 376 -16.24 3.21 -3.02
N SER A 377 -15.06 3.43 -3.62
CA SER A 377 -14.26 2.34 -4.21
C SER A 377 -13.72 1.32 -3.21
N ALA A 378 -13.75 1.63 -1.91
CA ALA A 378 -13.37 0.68 -0.87
C ALA A 378 -14.23 -0.59 -0.84
N ALA A 379 -15.50 -0.48 -1.24
CA ALA A 379 -16.43 -1.61 -1.28
C ALA A 379 -16.07 -2.67 -2.33
N ASP A 380 -15.27 -2.30 -3.32
CA ASP A 380 -14.85 -3.17 -4.42
C ASP A 380 -13.50 -3.88 -4.16
N LEU A 381 -12.88 -3.61 -3.00
CA LEU A 381 -11.57 -4.15 -2.67
C LEU A 381 -11.67 -5.53 -2.00
N THR A 382 -10.91 -6.50 -2.51
CA THR A 382 -10.89 -7.88 -2.02
C THR A 382 -9.49 -8.46 -1.99
N VAL A 383 -9.30 -9.51 -1.20
CA VAL A 383 -8.04 -10.29 -1.24
C VAL A 383 -7.87 -10.91 -2.62
N ALA A 384 -6.72 -10.71 -3.21
CA ALA A 384 -6.39 -11.36 -4.48
C ALA A 384 -5.43 -12.54 -4.24
N PRO A 385 -5.69 -13.71 -4.85
CA PRO A 385 -4.86 -14.91 -4.64
C PRO A 385 -3.37 -14.70 -4.90
N PHE A 386 -3.02 -13.83 -5.87
CA PHE A 386 -1.62 -13.55 -6.18
C PHE A 386 -0.85 -12.86 -5.02
N GLN A 387 -1.55 -12.09 -4.19
CA GLN A 387 -0.94 -11.39 -3.05
C GLN A 387 -0.52 -12.35 -1.93
N MET A 388 -1.17 -13.52 -1.85
CA MET A 388 -0.92 -14.55 -0.84
C MET A 388 0.09 -15.62 -1.30
N ALA A 389 0.58 -15.52 -2.54
CA ALA A 389 1.46 -16.52 -3.13
C ALA A 389 2.94 -16.16 -2.93
N ASP A 390 3.71 -17.02 -2.25
CA ASP A 390 5.13 -16.80 -1.91
C ASP A 390 6.01 -16.48 -3.12
N GLY A 391 5.77 -17.10 -4.27
CA GLY A 391 6.54 -16.85 -5.50
C GLY A 391 6.11 -15.60 -6.29
N TYR A 392 5.08 -14.87 -5.86
CA TYR A 392 4.54 -13.74 -6.61
C TYR A 392 5.55 -12.60 -6.87
N PRO A 393 6.35 -12.12 -5.92
CA PRO A 393 7.30 -11.03 -6.17
C PRO A 393 8.34 -11.40 -7.24
N GLU A 394 8.85 -12.63 -7.20
CA GLU A 394 9.80 -13.12 -8.17
C GLU A 394 9.16 -13.30 -9.56
N TRP A 395 7.98 -13.95 -9.61
CA TRP A 395 7.21 -14.11 -10.84
C TRP A 395 6.88 -12.76 -11.49
N LYS A 396 6.39 -11.80 -10.70
CA LYS A 396 6.08 -10.44 -11.15
C LYS A 396 7.27 -9.78 -11.82
N THR A 397 8.44 -9.84 -11.18
CA THR A 397 9.62 -9.09 -11.61
C THR A 397 10.32 -9.77 -12.80
N LYS A 398 10.52 -11.09 -12.73
CA LYS A 398 11.30 -11.82 -13.71
C LYS A 398 10.52 -12.24 -14.96
N TYR A 399 9.21 -12.48 -14.82
CA TYR A 399 8.40 -13.07 -15.90
C TYR A 399 7.23 -12.18 -16.32
N ALA A 400 6.35 -11.79 -15.42
CA ALA A 400 5.11 -11.14 -15.79
C ALA A 400 5.31 -9.71 -16.35
N THR A 401 6.11 -8.89 -15.67
CA THR A 401 6.37 -7.52 -16.15
C THR A 401 7.02 -7.50 -17.53
N PRO A 402 8.10 -8.25 -17.80
CA PRO A 402 8.68 -8.30 -19.14
C PRO A 402 7.74 -8.85 -20.22
N ALA A 403 6.96 -9.89 -19.92
CA ALA A 403 6.01 -10.47 -20.86
C ALA A 403 4.88 -9.48 -21.24
N LEU A 404 4.28 -8.82 -20.23
CA LEU A 404 3.27 -7.79 -20.44
C LEU A 404 3.81 -6.59 -21.21
N GLN A 405 5.04 -6.15 -20.93
CA GLN A 405 5.69 -5.07 -21.70
C GLN A 405 5.88 -5.47 -23.16
N GLN A 406 6.28 -6.70 -23.45
CA GLN A 406 6.42 -7.21 -24.82
C GLN A 406 5.07 -7.27 -25.53
N TYR A 407 4.02 -7.72 -24.85
CA TYR A 407 2.68 -7.77 -25.40
C TYR A 407 2.14 -6.38 -25.71
N PHE A 408 2.22 -5.44 -24.78
CA PHE A 408 1.79 -4.07 -25.01
C PHE A 408 2.65 -3.33 -26.04
N ALA A 409 3.89 -3.73 -26.25
CA ALA A 409 4.71 -3.24 -27.34
C ALA A 409 4.44 -3.96 -28.70
N ASN A 410 3.41 -4.80 -28.77
CA ASN A 410 3.00 -5.58 -29.95
C ASN A 410 4.11 -6.50 -30.51
N LYS A 411 4.98 -7.02 -29.60
CA LYS A 411 6.09 -7.92 -29.95
C LYS A 411 5.74 -9.39 -29.83
N ILE A 412 4.72 -9.72 -29.06
CA ILE A 412 4.22 -11.08 -28.86
C ILE A 412 2.69 -11.09 -28.94
N THR A 413 2.10 -12.24 -29.29
CA THR A 413 0.66 -12.43 -29.31
C THR A 413 0.10 -12.62 -27.89
N LEU A 414 -1.24 -12.52 -27.74
CA LEU A 414 -1.92 -12.79 -26.48
C LEU A 414 -1.70 -14.21 -25.97
N ASP A 415 -1.66 -15.20 -26.86
CA ASP A 415 -1.39 -16.60 -26.49
C ASP A 415 0.07 -16.81 -26.08
N GLN A 416 1.01 -16.12 -26.71
CA GLN A 416 2.41 -16.13 -26.29
C GLN A 416 2.58 -15.46 -24.91
N LEU A 417 1.86 -14.36 -24.64
CA LEU A 417 1.80 -13.77 -23.32
C LEU A 417 1.31 -14.79 -22.28
N ALA A 418 0.15 -15.43 -22.54
CA ALA A 418 -0.41 -16.45 -21.66
C ALA A 418 0.59 -17.58 -21.36
N THR A 419 1.26 -18.08 -22.40
CA THR A 419 2.27 -19.12 -22.27
C THR A 419 3.45 -18.65 -21.38
N GLN A 420 4.00 -17.47 -21.63
CA GLN A 420 5.12 -16.94 -20.84
C GLN A 420 4.75 -16.73 -19.35
N LEU A 421 3.53 -16.27 -19.07
CA LEU A 421 3.06 -16.11 -17.69
C LEU A 421 2.94 -17.46 -16.96
N VAL A 422 2.34 -18.47 -17.62
CA VAL A 422 2.20 -19.82 -17.05
C VAL A 422 3.56 -20.48 -16.84
N ASP A 423 4.45 -20.41 -17.83
CA ASP A 423 5.77 -21.02 -17.74
C ASP A 423 6.64 -20.32 -16.68
N GLY A 424 6.52 -19.00 -16.55
CA GLY A 424 7.15 -18.26 -15.44
C GLY A 424 6.65 -18.72 -14.08
N GLY A 425 5.35 -19.00 -13.93
CA GLY A 425 4.78 -19.58 -12.71
C GLY A 425 5.41 -20.92 -12.34
N LYS A 426 5.60 -21.82 -13.29
CA LYS A 426 6.24 -23.13 -13.07
C LYS A 426 7.70 -23.01 -12.59
N GLN A 427 8.38 -21.90 -12.85
CA GLN A 427 9.77 -21.69 -12.43
C GLN A 427 9.88 -21.24 -10.96
N VAL A 428 8.88 -20.51 -10.45
CA VAL A 428 8.95 -19.87 -9.12
C VAL A 428 8.03 -20.51 -8.09
N LEU A 429 6.92 -21.12 -8.53
CA LEU A 429 5.95 -21.79 -7.63
C LEU A 429 6.35 -23.27 -7.54
N ARG A 430 6.82 -23.66 -6.37
CA ARG A 430 7.30 -25.03 -6.10
C ARG A 430 6.34 -25.81 -5.21
#